data_cd3f8b7643bcb69c0c36d0c9173bfd24
#
_entry.id   cd3f8b7643bcb69c0c36d0c9173bfd24
#
_cell.length_a   1.000
_cell.length_b   1.000
_cell.length_c   1.000
_cell.angle_alpha   90.00
_cell.angle_beta   90.00
_cell.angle_gamma   90.00
#
_symmetry.space_group_name_H-M   'P 1'
#
loop_
_entity.id
_entity.type
_entity.pdbx_description
1 polymer ?
#
loop_
_entity_poly.entity_id
_entity_poly.type
_entity_poly.pdbx_seq_one_letter_code
_entity_poly.pdbx_strand_id
1 'polypeptide(L)'
;METDKMTYNVQQDADAKASTVLDMLRKVPMVTVDGQDNITVNGSSSFKVYVDGKPNPMFSANPSQIFKAMPATMVKNIEVITNPGAKYDAEGTGGVLNIVLNKQAVNGAGGNDFSNGYNGNISAAAGNQTQRISAFISGQQGKLTYSANGMYNHQRMDGTTISFDRFQKDGSTMNYYQNSDMKQPFSMGNISLSYELDSLSSISATTGLTTFNQKITGHPLTKMTGGIYGKGFEYGNEMKQNLGNTSFNGSIDYQRFFNKERTNYLILSYLFSTNPSHTDNYTFYDDISHVTALQLNDLLSKSKMRGTEHTFQADFTHSLSATQRLNFGAKYIARINRSNSRYYDVAADKTETLNPANSMEYKNTQNILAAYAEWKGNFGKIGTMLGTRYEQTWEKVKFEQGKGDDFDKDYGNLVPSASISYAIAPGMNLGVNYSMRITRPGITYLNPYVDRSNPTAISYGNTDLDVVKSHQVNMVFNYYNPRFILSTTLGYGFCNNQIEQYSFIDADNLLN
;
A
#
# COMPACT_ATOMS: atom_id res chain seq x y z
N MET A 1 20.38 -3.89 -18.27
CA MET A 1 19.83 -3.13 -17.13
C MET A 1 18.44 -2.68 -17.58
N GLU A 2 17.40 -3.02 -16.87
CA GLU A 2 16.07 -2.53 -17.20
C GLU A 2 16.00 -1.04 -16.83
N THR A 3 15.51 -0.24 -17.72
CA THR A 3 15.53 1.25 -17.59
C THR A 3 14.37 1.80 -16.78
N ASP A 4 13.38 0.96 -16.47
CA ASP A 4 12.13 1.30 -15.82
C ASP A 4 12.06 0.84 -14.37
N LYS A 5 13.01 0.01 -13.91
CA LYS A 5 13.05 -0.46 -12.53
C LYS A 5 14.47 -0.63 -11.98
N MET A 6 14.57 -0.49 -10.65
CA MET A 6 15.73 -0.89 -9.87
C MET A 6 15.41 -2.14 -9.08
N THR A 7 16.32 -3.10 -9.07
CA THR A 7 16.17 -4.36 -8.33
C THR A 7 17.24 -4.46 -7.26
N TYR A 8 16.82 -4.59 -6.01
CA TYR A 8 17.67 -4.89 -4.86
C TYR A 8 17.56 -6.36 -4.50
N ASN A 9 18.69 -7.08 -4.55
CA ASN A 9 18.73 -8.50 -4.26
C ASN A 9 18.89 -8.72 -2.74
N VAL A 10 17.78 -9.01 -2.07
CA VAL A 10 17.74 -9.23 -0.61
C VAL A 10 18.51 -10.50 -0.22
N GLN A 11 18.47 -11.56 -1.04
CA GLN A 11 19.14 -12.83 -0.72
C GLN A 11 20.67 -12.72 -0.65
N GLN A 12 21.25 -11.76 -1.36
CA GLN A 12 22.70 -11.52 -1.35
C GLN A 12 23.13 -10.59 -0.23
N ASP A 13 22.21 -9.97 0.50
CA ASP A 13 22.53 -9.13 1.65
C ASP A 13 22.77 -9.99 2.88
N ALA A 14 23.94 -9.84 3.50
CA ALA A 14 24.35 -10.60 4.69
C ALA A 14 23.38 -10.38 5.87
N ASP A 15 22.80 -9.19 5.99
CA ASP A 15 21.92 -8.81 7.09
C ASP A 15 20.50 -9.37 6.93
N ALA A 16 20.12 -9.85 5.74
CA ALA A 16 18.76 -10.35 5.47
C ALA A 16 18.33 -11.48 6.42
N LYS A 17 19.28 -12.26 6.96
CA LYS A 17 18.99 -13.37 7.88
C LYS A 17 18.43 -12.90 9.24
N ALA A 18 18.81 -11.71 9.68
CA ALA A 18 18.44 -11.17 10.99
C ALA A 18 17.48 -9.96 10.92
N SER A 19 17.21 -9.46 9.72
CA SER A 19 16.48 -8.20 9.49
C SER A 19 15.05 -8.44 9.02
N THR A 20 14.24 -7.39 9.11
CA THR A 20 12.91 -7.30 8.53
C THR A 20 12.98 -6.73 7.11
N VAL A 21 11.87 -6.83 6.37
CA VAL A 21 11.76 -6.17 5.06
C VAL A 21 11.88 -4.66 5.19
N LEU A 22 11.36 -4.07 6.27
CA LEU A 22 11.50 -2.64 6.54
C LEU A 22 12.97 -2.22 6.68
N ASP A 23 13.79 -3.03 7.36
CA ASP A 23 15.23 -2.77 7.50
C ASP A 23 15.94 -2.87 6.15
N MET A 24 15.54 -3.80 5.29
CA MET A 24 16.06 -3.90 3.93
C MET A 24 15.68 -2.68 3.11
N LEU A 25 14.45 -2.17 3.24
CA LEU A 25 14.00 -0.98 2.52
C LEU A 25 14.86 0.26 2.82
N ARG A 26 15.45 0.37 4.01
CA ARG A 26 16.40 1.44 4.35
C ARG A 26 17.69 1.41 3.51
N LYS A 27 18.00 0.25 2.91
CA LYS A 27 19.16 0.05 2.04
C LYS A 27 18.81 0.14 0.55
N VAL A 28 17.52 0.14 0.21
CA VAL A 28 17.05 0.17 -1.17
C VAL A 28 17.14 1.61 -1.70
N PRO A 29 17.91 1.87 -2.77
CA PRO A 29 17.92 3.18 -3.38
C PRO A 29 16.53 3.63 -3.81
N MET A 30 16.27 4.94 -3.73
CA MET A 30 14.97 5.59 -4.05
C MET A 30 13.83 5.24 -3.07
N VAL A 31 14.11 4.52 -2.01
CA VAL A 31 13.19 4.31 -0.89
C VAL A 31 13.77 4.99 0.34
N THR A 32 12.96 5.77 1.04
CA THR A 32 13.33 6.32 2.34
C THR A 32 12.37 5.80 3.41
N VAL A 33 12.92 5.46 4.56
CA VAL A 33 12.16 5.08 5.74
C VAL A 33 12.61 6.02 6.86
N ASP A 34 11.73 6.88 7.32
CA ASP A 34 12.02 7.86 8.37
C ASP A 34 12.09 7.24 9.77
N GLY A 35 12.34 8.07 10.78
CA GLY A 35 12.40 7.63 12.19
C GLY A 35 11.06 7.15 12.76
N GLN A 36 9.95 7.44 12.09
CA GLN A 36 8.59 7.01 12.45
C GLN A 36 8.12 5.80 11.60
N ASP A 37 9.06 5.18 10.86
CA ASP A 37 8.80 4.07 9.95
C ASP A 37 7.91 4.42 8.75
N ASN A 38 7.72 5.71 8.41
CA ASN A 38 7.00 6.08 7.20
C ASN A 38 7.89 5.82 5.98
N ILE A 39 7.29 5.21 4.97
CA ILE A 39 7.97 4.83 3.73
C ILE A 39 7.61 5.83 2.64
N THR A 40 8.62 6.33 1.94
CA THR A 40 8.43 7.05 0.68
C THR A 40 9.18 6.33 -0.43
N VAL A 41 8.59 6.32 -1.61
CA VAL A 41 9.18 5.75 -2.83
C VAL A 41 9.32 6.89 -3.83
N ASN A 42 10.55 7.10 -4.31
CA ASN A 42 10.87 8.22 -5.20
C ASN A 42 10.41 9.58 -4.66
N GLY A 43 10.52 9.77 -3.34
CA GLY A 43 10.10 11.00 -2.65
C GLY A 43 8.59 11.15 -2.41
N SER A 44 7.77 10.18 -2.82
CA SER A 44 6.31 10.19 -2.64
C SER A 44 5.85 9.15 -1.62
N SER A 45 4.92 9.52 -0.74
CA SER A 45 4.22 8.58 0.15
C SER A 45 3.06 7.85 -0.54
N SER A 46 2.65 8.31 -1.74
CA SER A 46 1.58 7.70 -2.54
C SER A 46 2.17 6.71 -3.54
N PHE A 47 2.43 5.49 -3.13
CA PHE A 47 2.91 4.40 -3.97
C PHE A 47 2.01 3.17 -3.82
N LYS A 48 2.08 2.26 -4.79
CA LYS A 48 1.38 0.97 -4.72
C LYS A 48 2.38 -0.14 -4.39
N VAL A 49 1.96 -1.07 -3.55
CA VAL A 49 2.76 -2.27 -3.26
C VAL A 49 2.24 -3.44 -4.07
N TYR A 50 3.14 -4.05 -4.81
CA TYR A 50 2.91 -5.28 -5.54
C TYR A 50 3.65 -6.43 -4.86
N VAL A 51 3.07 -7.60 -4.93
CA VAL A 51 3.72 -8.85 -4.50
C VAL A 51 3.76 -9.77 -5.72
N ASP A 52 4.97 -10.20 -6.09
CA ASP A 52 5.19 -11.00 -7.30
C ASP A 52 4.57 -10.40 -8.57
N GLY A 53 4.66 -9.08 -8.71
CA GLY A 53 4.13 -8.35 -9.86
C GLY A 53 2.62 -8.11 -9.86
N LYS A 54 1.92 -8.45 -8.80
CA LYS A 54 0.47 -8.25 -8.65
C LYS A 54 0.15 -7.23 -7.56
N PRO A 55 -0.81 -6.32 -7.77
CA PRO A 55 -1.17 -5.33 -6.77
C PRO A 55 -1.68 -6.01 -5.50
N ASN A 56 -1.22 -5.56 -4.35
CA ASN A 56 -1.69 -6.03 -3.05
C ASN A 56 -2.27 -4.86 -2.24
N PRO A 57 -3.60 -4.78 -2.13
CA PRO A 57 -4.26 -3.67 -1.45
C PRO A 57 -3.89 -3.54 0.03
N MET A 58 -3.72 -4.66 0.74
CA MET A 58 -3.37 -4.65 2.15
C MET A 58 -1.96 -4.11 2.38
N PHE A 59 -0.98 -4.58 1.59
CA PHE A 59 0.39 -4.08 1.66
C PHE A 59 0.45 -2.60 1.28
N SER A 60 -0.39 -2.15 0.34
CA SER A 60 -0.47 -0.74 -0.06
C SER A 60 -1.11 0.13 1.03
N ALA A 61 -2.07 -0.40 1.80
CA ALA A 61 -2.75 0.36 2.85
C ALA A 61 -1.89 0.53 4.12
N ASN A 62 -1.08 -0.48 4.48
CA ASN A 62 -0.30 -0.48 5.72
C ASN A 62 1.14 -0.99 5.50
N PRO A 63 1.93 -0.38 4.58
CA PRO A 63 3.22 -0.93 4.18
C PRO A 63 4.22 -1.02 5.34
N SER A 64 4.31 0.02 6.16
CA SER A 64 5.26 0.08 7.29
C SER A 64 5.04 -1.03 8.29
N GLN A 65 3.80 -1.25 8.71
CA GLN A 65 3.46 -2.26 9.70
C GLN A 65 3.76 -3.67 9.20
N ILE A 66 3.40 -3.94 7.95
CA ILE A 66 3.61 -5.25 7.33
C ILE A 66 5.09 -5.53 7.12
N PHE A 67 5.84 -4.57 6.58
CA PHE A 67 7.26 -4.75 6.32
C PHE A 67 8.10 -4.82 7.59
N LYS A 68 7.66 -4.17 8.68
CA LYS A 68 8.26 -4.32 10.02
C LYS A 68 8.03 -5.71 10.60
N ALA A 69 6.89 -6.32 10.32
CA ALA A 69 6.58 -7.67 10.77
C ALA A 69 7.16 -8.78 9.88
N MET A 70 7.49 -8.47 8.62
CA MET A 70 7.90 -9.45 7.62
C MET A 70 9.42 -9.69 7.64
N PRO A 71 9.90 -10.95 7.85
CA PRO A 71 11.31 -11.27 7.74
C PRO A 71 11.84 -11.06 6.32
N ALA A 72 13.05 -10.51 6.21
CA ALA A 72 13.69 -10.30 4.91
C ALA A 72 14.00 -11.61 4.17
N THR A 73 14.18 -12.72 4.90
CA THR A 73 14.41 -14.06 4.30
C THR A 73 13.26 -14.55 3.42
N MET A 74 12.05 -14.02 3.59
CA MET A 74 10.89 -14.34 2.75
C MET A 74 10.94 -13.64 1.39
N VAL A 75 11.83 -12.67 1.20
CA VAL A 75 11.94 -11.85 0.00
C VAL A 75 13.18 -12.24 -0.78
N LYS A 76 13.02 -12.42 -2.09
CA LYS A 76 14.13 -12.60 -3.02
C LYS A 76 14.69 -11.26 -3.46
N ASN A 77 13.80 -10.41 -3.99
CA ASN A 77 14.16 -9.08 -4.50
C ASN A 77 13.13 -8.05 -4.05
N ILE A 78 13.59 -6.82 -3.90
CA ILE A 78 12.75 -5.63 -3.82
C ILE A 78 12.98 -4.85 -5.10
N GLU A 79 11.93 -4.62 -5.87
CA GLU A 79 11.99 -3.87 -7.12
C GLU A 79 11.29 -2.52 -6.93
N VAL A 80 11.99 -1.44 -7.23
CA VAL A 80 11.46 -0.08 -7.25
C VAL A 80 11.22 0.32 -8.69
N ILE A 81 9.95 0.43 -9.07
CA ILE A 81 9.54 0.78 -10.43
C ILE A 81 9.11 2.24 -10.42
N THR A 82 10.04 3.12 -10.72
CA THR A 82 9.84 4.58 -10.64
C THR A 82 9.14 5.15 -11.87
N ASN A 83 9.23 4.45 -12.99
CA ASN A 83 8.52 4.76 -14.23
C ASN A 83 7.68 3.55 -14.66
N PRO A 84 6.58 3.23 -13.92
CA PRO A 84 5.74 2.12 -14.29
C PRO A 84 5.12 2.40 -15.67
N GLY A 85 5.41 1.53 -16.65
CA GLY A 85 4.85 1.61 -17.98
C GLY A 85 3.32 1.48 -18.01
N ALA A 86 2.73 1.55 -19.21
CA ALA A 86 1.28 1.56 -19.41
C ALA A 86 0.55 0.29 -18.88
N LYS A 87 1.27 -0.81 -18.69
CA LYS A 87 0.77 -2.06 -18.08
C LYS A 87 0.31 -1.88 -16.63
N TYR A 88 0.96 -0.99 -15.88
CA TYR A 88 0.64 -0.76 -14.46
C TYR A 88 -0.57 0.13 -14.30
N ASP A 89 -1.27 -0.01 -13.18
CA ASP A 89 -2.41 0.85 -12.88
C ASP A 89 -2.02 2.32 -12.87
N ALA A 90 -2.89 3.18 -13.38
CA ALA A 90 -2.64 4.61 -13.45
C ALA A 90 -2.54 5.28 -12.07
N GLU A 91 -3.10 4.64 -11.04
CA GLU A 91 -3.16 5.15 -9.68
C GLU A 91 -1.86 4.94 -8.91
N GLY A 92 -1.38 6.00 -8.21
CA GLY A 92 -0.18 6.00 -7.38
C GLY A 92 0.94 6.85 -7.97
N THR A 93 1.25 7.96 -7.32
CA THR A 93 2.19 8.98 -7.83
C THR A 93 3.67 8.63 -7.58
N GLY A 94 3.99 7.83 -6.55
CA GLY A 94 5.35 7.44 -6.17
C GLY A 94 5.90 6.24 -6.95
N GLY A 95 5.11 5.64 -7.84
CA GLY A 95 5.50 4.43 -8.56
C GLY A 95 5.03 3.14 -7.88
N VAL A 96 5.74 2.04 -8.14
CA VAL A 96 5.40 0.71 -7.61
C VAL A 96 6.59 0.14 -6.86
N LEU A 97 6.33 -0.32 -5.65
CA LEU A 97 7.24 -1.13 -4.86
C LEU A 97 6.82 -2.60 -5.00
N ASN A 98 7.58 -3.39 -5.76
CA ASN A 98 7.28 -4.79 -5.98
C ASN A 98 8.14 -5.69 -5.09
N ILE A 99 7.52 -6.45 -4.22
CA ILE A 99 8.14 -7.43 -3.35
C ILE A 99 8.10 -8.78 -4.04
N VAL A 100 9.25 -9.24 -4.53
CA VAL A 100 9.37 -10.56 -5.13
C VAL A 100 9.67 -11.57 -4.03
N LEU A 101 8.73 -12.47 -3.77
CA LEU A 101 8.88 -13.48 -2.74
C LEU A 101 9.92 -14.54 -3.13
N ASN A 102 10.55 -15.11 -2.12
CA ASN A 102 11.53 -16.17 -2.30
C ASN A 102 10.81 -17.47 -2.73
N LYS A 103 10.89 -17.78 -4.01
CA LYS A 103 10.40 -19.02 -4.61
C LYS A 103 11.62 -19.78 -5.12
N GLN A 104 12.48 -20.26 -4.24
CA GLN A 104 13.62 -21.08 -4.71
C GLN A 104 13.06 -22.36 -5.34
N ALA A 105 12.88 -22.31 -6.65
CA ALA A 105 12.83 -23.53 -7.43
C ALA A 105 14.21 -24.19 -7.35
N VAL A 106 14.26 -25.48 -7.10
CA VAL A 106 15.49 -26.26 -7.20
C VAL A 106 15.88 -26.27 -8.68
N ASN A 107 16.61 -25.26 -9.12
CA ASN A 107 17.28 -25.31 -10.40
C ASN A 107 18.50 -26.20 -10.24
N GLY A 108 18.33 -27.49 -10.55
CA GLY A 108 19.46 -28.37 -10.82
C GLY A 108 20.28 -27.75 -11.96
N ALA A 109 21.55 -27.50 -11.72
CA ALA A 109 22.47 -27.04 -12.73
C ALA A 109 22.55 -28.06 -13.87
N GLY A 110 22.09 -27.66 -15.05
CA GLY A 110 22.36 -28.37 -16.30
C GLY A 110 21.20 -29.14 -16.92
N GLY A 111 20.65 -28.57 -18.00
CA GLY A 111 20.11 -29.29 -19.15
C GLY A 111 18.80 -30.03 -18.97
N ASN A 112 17.79 -29.59 -19.68
CA ASN A 112 16.61 -30.31 -20.25
C ASN A 112 15.91 -31.48 -19.50
N ASP A 113 16.28 -31.82 -18.28
CA ASP A 113 15.55 -32.78 -17.45
C ASP A 113 14.83 -32.00 -16.34
N PHE A 114 13.50 -32.15 -16.28
CA PHE A 114 12.67 -31.68 -15.16
C PHE A 114 13.19 -32.38 -13.89
N SER A 115 14.08 -31.70 -13.15
CA SER A 115 14.59 -32.24 -11.91
C SER A 115 13.49 -32.25 -10.86
N ASN A 116 13.07 -33.44 -10.46
CA ASN A 116 12.22 -33.57 -9.28
C ASN A 116 13.05 -33.22 -8.05
N GLY A 117 12.55 -32.29 -7.27
CA GLY A 117 13.22 -31.88 -6.06
C GLY A 117 12.39 -30.94 -5.23
N TYR A 118 12.73 -30.84 -3.95
CA TYR A 118 12.14 -29.88 -3.04
C TYR A 118 13.20 -29.29 -2.14
N ASN A 119 12.94 -28.10 -1.65
CA ASN A 119 13.70 -27.49 -0.57
C ASN A 119 12.73 -26.82 0.41
N GLY A 120 13.20 -26.56 1.61
CA GLY A 120 12.43 -25.86 2.60
C GLY A 120 13.29 -25.44 3.78
N ASN A 121 12.76 -24.52 4.55
CA ASN A 121 13.35 -24.13 5.82
C ASN A 121 12.25 -23.83 6.85
N ILE A 122 12.61 -23.99 8.12
CA ILE A 122 11.83 -23.55 9.26
C ILE A 122 12.74 -22.66 10.10
N SER A 123 12.22 -21.53 10.52
CA SER A 123 12.93 -20.60 11.39
C SER A 123 12.03 -20.23 12.56
N ALA A 124 12.61 -20.24 13.75
CA ALA A 124 11.95 -19.79 14.96
C ALA A 124 12.88 -18.85 15.73
N ALA A 125 12.29 -17.79 16.29
CA ALA A 125 13.00 -16.86 17.16
C ALA A 125 12.07 -16.47 18.32
N ALA A 126 12.63 -16.37 19.51
CA ALA A 126 11.91 -15.97 20.72
C ALA A 126 12.75 -14.95 21.50
N GLY A 127 12.10 -13.89 21.93
CA GLY A 127 12.62 -12.86 22.81
C GLY A 127 11.55 -12.46 23.80
N ASN A 128 11.87 -11.55 24.70
CA ASN A 128 10.95 -11.04 25.72
C ASN A 128 9.75 -10.27 25.10
N GLN A 129 9.96 -9.63 23.96
CA GLN A 129 8.95 -8.80 23.27
C GLN A 129 8.51 -9.33 21.92
N THR A 130 9.24 -10.31 21.36
CA THR A 130 8.96 -10.79 20.00
C THR A 130 9.08 -12.31 19.96
N GLN A 131 8.09 -12.95 19.38
CA GLN A 131 8.07 -14.37 19.09
C GLN A 131 7.73 -14.55 17.62
N ARG A 132 8.55 -15.32 16.89
CA ARG A 132 8.40 -15.52 15.45
C ARG A 132 8.61 -16.99 15.10
N ILE A 133 7.76 -17.47 14.23
CA ILE A 133 7.98 -18.74 13.53
C ILE A 133 7.67 -18.52 12.05
N SER A 134 8.49 -19.08 11.18
CA SER A 134 8.23 -19.09 9.75
C SER A 134 8.65 -20.43 9.13
N ALA A 135 7.92 -20.83 8.11
CA ALA A 135 8.21 -22.02 7.34
C ALA A 135 8.04 -21.72 5.85
N PHE A 136 8.88 -22.34 5.05
CA PHE A 136 8.85 -22.25 3.60
C PHE A 136 9.15 -23.62 3.02
N ILE A 137 8.41 -23.99 1.98
CA ILE A 137 8.68 -25.16 1.13
C ILE A 137 8.47 -24.77 -0.31
N SER A 138 9.32 -25.25 -1.20
CA SER A 138 9.11 -25.21 -2.64
C SER A 138 9.65 -26.45 -3.29
N GLY A 139 9.09 -26.80 -4.44
CA GLY A 139 9.56 -27.95 -5.19
C GLY A 139 9.00 -27.98 -6.60
N GLN A 140 9.55 -28.91 -7.36
CA GLN A 140 9.08 -29.25 -8.69
C GLN A 140 8.97 -30.78 -8.81
N GLN A 141 7.88 -31.24 -9.39
CA GLN A 141 7.64 -32.62 -9.70
C GLN A 141 7.08 -32.73 -11.12
N GLY A 142 7.92 -33.10 -12.05
CA GLY A 142 7.59 -33.10 -13.47
C GLY A 142 7.13 -31.69 -13.92
N LYS A 143 5.91 -31.62 -14.42
CA LYS A 143 5.31 -30.36 -14.90
C LYS A 143 4.74 -29.44 -13.81
N LEU A 144 4.68 -29.93 -12.57
CA LEU A 144 4.13 -29.18 -11.43
C LEU A 144 5.26 -28.50 -10.65
N THR A 145 5.19 -27.18 -10.53
CA THR A 145 5.98 -26.39 -9.59
C THR A 145 5.07 -25.88 -8.49
N TYR A 146 5.52 -26.01 -7.25
CA TYR A 146 4.75 -25.56 -6.08
C TYR A 146 5.62 -24.83 -5.08
N SER A 147 5.02 -23.91 -4.36
CA SER A 147 5.61 -23.30 -3.18
C SER A 147 4.55 -22.95 -2.15
N ALA A 148 4.91 -23.07 -0.88
CA ALA A 148 4.12 -22.59 0.22
C ALA A 148 5.03 -21.91 1.24
N ASN A 149 4.56 -20.80 1.81
CA ASN A 149 5.23 -20.15 2.92
C ASN A 149 4.20 -19.71 3.95
N GLY A 150 4.64 -19.67 5.19
CA GLY A 150 3.81 -19.19 6.27
C GLY A 150 4.67 -18.60 7.38
N MET A 151 4.12 -17.61 8.07
CA MET A 151 4.75 -17.05 9.25
C MET A 151 3.71 -16.60 10.26
N TYR A 152 4.13 -16.66 11.51
CA TYR A 152 3.48 -16.01 12.63
C TYR A 152 4.51 -15.16 13.36
N ASN A 153 4.14 -13.93 13.67
CA ASN A 153 4.93 -13.01 14.47
C ASN A 153 4.04 -12.40 15.54
N HIS A 154 4.44 -12.52 16.79
CA HIS A 154 3.81 -11.83 17.90
C HIS A 154 4.80 -10.81 18.44
N GLN A 155 4.43 -9.54 18.39
CA GLN A 155 5.22 -8.45 18.94
C GLN A 155 4.47 -7.79 20.08
N ARG A 156 5.17 -7.54 21.19
CA ARG A 156 4.71 -6.77 22.33
C ARG A 156 5.65 -5.60 22.54
N MET A 157 5.07 -4.43 22.72
CA MET A 157 5.81 -3.20 23.05
C MET A 157 5.14 -2.58 24.27
N ASP A 158 5.84 -2.59 25.38
CA ASP A 158 5.34 -2.03 26.63
C ASP A 158 6.01 -0.67 26.88
N GLY A 159 5.26 0.28 27.45
CA GLY A 159 5.76 1.60 27.80
C GLY A 159 6.12 2.49 26.61
N THR A 160 5.47 2.31 25.45
CA THR A 160 5.67 3.19 24.30
C THR A 160 5.16 4.59 24.60
N THR A 161 6.03 5.58 24.48
CA THR A 161 5.68 6.98 24.75
C THR A 161 5.57 7.77 23.47
N ILE A 162 4.47 8.53 23.34
CA ILE A 162 4.26 9.53 22.29
C ILE A 162 4.08 10.88 22.98
N SER A 163 4.83 11.89 22.59
CA SER A 163 4.63 13.26 23.04
C SER A 163 4.82 14.24 21.90
N PHE A 164 3.98 15.25 21.83
CA PHE A 164 4.13 16.36 20.90
C PHE A 164 3.53 17.65 21.45
N ASP A 165 4.05 18.77 20.99
CA ASP A 165 3.55 20.09 21.25
C ASP A 165 3.04 20.70 19.94
N ARG A 166 1.85 21.31 19.98
CA ARG A 166 1.27 22.06 18.86
C ARG A 166 1.13 23.53 19.26
N PHE A 167 1.75 24.39 18.49
CA PHE A 167 1.66 25.84 18.64
C PHE A 167 0.73 26.40 17.56
N GLN A 168 -0.27 27.17 17.96
CA GLN A 168 -1.23 27.79 17.06
C GLN A 168 -0.95 29.27 16.87
N LYS A 169 -1.46 29.88 15.80
CA LYS A 169 -1.24 31.30 15.45
C LYS A 169 -1.86 32.27 16.45
N ASP A 170 -2.88 31.83 17.16
CA ASP A 170 -3.56 32.63 18.21
C ASP A 170 -2.79 32.65 19.55
N GLY A 171 -1.63 32.01 19.62
CA GLY A 171 -0.80 31.87 20.81
C GLY A 171 -1.22 30.73 21.74
N SER A 172 -2.18 29.88 21.33
CA SER A 172 -2.52 28.70 22.11
C SER A 172 -1.50 27.57 21.87
N THR A 173 -1.31 26.74 22.90
CA THR A 173 -0.43 25.60 22.90
C THR A 173 -1.18 24.37 23.37
N MET A 174 -1.04 23.28 22.64
CA MET A 174 -1.50 21.95 23.04
C MET A 174 -0.28 21.09 23.31
N ASN A 175 -0.18 20.55 24.54
CA ASN A 175 0.80 19.53 24.90
C ASN A 175 0.07 18.20 24.99
N TYR A 176 0.57 17.20 24.32
CA TYR A 176 0.05 15.84 24.33
C TYR A 176 1.11 14.87 24.81
N TYR A 177 0.75 14.01 25.75
CA TYR A 177 1.59 12.93 26.25
C TYR A 177 0.78 11.65 26.38
N GLN A 178 1.31 10.55 25.86
CA GLN A 178 0.68 9.24 25.96
C GLN A 178 1.76 8.19 26.30
N ASN A 179 1.47 7.35 27.30
CA ASN A 179 2.19 6.12 27.55
C ASN A 179 1.24 4.96 27.25
N SER A 180 1.70 3.96 26.48
CA SER A 180 0.86 2.88 25.99
C SER A 180 1.58 1.55 25.87
N ASP A 181 0.83 0.48 26.08
CA ASP A 181 1.23 -0.88 25.79
C ASP A 181 0.57 -1.35 24.49
N MET A 182 1.32 -2.05 23.68
CA MET A 182 0.87 -2.51 22.36
C MET A 182 1.18 -4.01 22.17
N LYS A 183 0.20 -4.73 21.62
CA LYS A 183 0.34 -6.13 21.20
C LYS A 183 -0.04 -6.25 19.74
N GLN A 184 0.82 -6.87 18.93
CA GLN A 184 0.64 -6.97 17.47
C GLN A 184 0.91 -8.40 16.99
N PRO A 185 -0.05 -9.31 17.05
CA PRO A 185 0.04 -10.57 16.33
C PRO A 185 -0.17 -10.36 14.83
N PHE A 186 0.71 -10.95 14.04
CA PHE A 186 0.69 -10.94 12.58
C PHE A 186 0.86 -12.37 12.06
N SER A 187 0.04 -12.77 11.09
CA SER A 187 0.19 -14.04 10.40
C SER A 187 0.09 -13.82 8.88
N MET A 188 0.90 -14.55 8.15
CA MET A 188 0.84 -14.57 6.69
C MET A 188 1.07 -15.98 6.18
N GLY A 189 0.30 -16.39 5.18
CA GLY A 189 0.51 -17.63 4.46
C GLY A 189 0.23 -17.44 2.98
N ASN A 190 1.07 -18.02 2.12
CA ASN A 190 0.89 -18.02 0.67
C ASN A 190 1.14 -19.42 0.11
N ILE A 191 0.36 -19.77 -0.90
CA ILE A 191 0.53 -20.99 -1.68
C ILE A 191 0.54 -20.58 -3.16
N SER A 192 1.49 -21.13 -3.91
CA SER A 192 1.61 -20.93 -5.35
C SER A 192 1.79 -22.28 -6.04
N LEU A 193 1.00 -22.51 -7.07
CA LEU A 193 1.05 -23.69 -7.92
C LEU A 193 1.22 -23.25 -9.36
N SER A 194 2.06 -23.90 -10.13
CA SER A 194 2.19 -23.68 -11.56
C SER A 194 2.31 -25.03 -12.27
N TYR A 195 1.52 -25.22 -13.31
CA TYR A 195 1.50 -26.44 -14.08
C TYR A 195 1.74 -26.17 -15.55
N GLU A 196 2.75 -26.80 -16.13
CA GLU A 196 3.05 -26.74 -17.56
C GLU A 196 2.11 -27.67 -18.33
N LEU A 197 1.13 -27.10 -19.04
CA LEU A 197 0.20 -27.88 -19.87
C LEU A 197 0.95 -28.53 -21.03
N ASP A 198 1.74 -27.73 -21.72
CA ASP A 198 2.65 -28.11 -22.80
C ASP A 198 3.90 -27.18 -22.79
N SER A 199 4.81 -27.37 -23.76
CA SER A 199 6.04 -26.58 -23.86
C SER A 199 5.83 -25.07 -24.08
N LEU A 200 4.61 -24.67 -24.45
CA LEU A 200 4.26 -23.27 -24.80
C LEU A 200 3.12 -22.73 -23.96
N SER A 201 2.55 -23.50 -23.03
CA SER A 201 1.47 -23.02 -22.18
C SER A 201 1.57 -23.51 -20.75
N SER A 202 1.17 -22.64 -19.83
CA SER A 202 1.13 -22.92 -18.41
C SER A 202 -0.09 -22.29 -17.76
N ILE A 203 -0.56 -22.89 -16.69
CA ILE A 203 -1.55 -22.33 -15.78
C ILE A 203 -0.92 -22.20 -14.39
N SER A 204 -1.14 -21.09 -13.74
CA SER A 204 -0.69 -20.90 -12.36
C SER A 204 -1.83 -20.38 -11.49
N ALA A 205 -1.81 -20.77 -10.24
CA ALA A 205 -2.73 -20.28 -9.22
C ALA A 205 -1.94 -19.88 -7.98
N THR A 206 -2.28 -18.73 -7.40
CA THR A 206 -1.71 -18.30 -6.14
C THR A 206 -2.84 -17.94 -5.18
N THR A 207 -2.64 -18.21 -3.89
CA THR A 207 -3.53 -17.74 -2.85
C THR A 207 -2.73 -17.27 -1.65
N GLY A 208 -3.22 -16.23 -0.99
CA GLY A 208 -2.59 -15.66 0.19
C GLY A 208 -3.64 -15.28 1.24
N LEU A 209 -3.30 -15.54 2.48
CA LEU A 209 -4.03 -15.07 3.65
C LEU A 209 -3.08 -14.32 4.55
N THR A 210 -3.48 -13.12 4.95
CA THR A 210 -2.72 -12.30 5.90
C THR A 210 -3.67 -11.80 6.98
N THR A 211 -3.26 -11.90 8.25
CA THR A 211 -3.98 -11.33 9.38
C THR A 211 -3.07 -10.41 10.16
N PHE A 212 -3.57 -9.25 10.50
CA PHE A 212 -2.92 -8.27 11.35
C PHE A 212 -3.90 -7.84 12.42
N ASN A 213 -3.52 -8.00 13.67
CA ASN A 213 -4.28 -7.49 14.79
C ASN A 213 -3.39 -6.59 15.63
N GLN A 214 -3.98 -5.57 16.21
CA GLN A 214 -3.28 -4.66 17.11
C GLN A 214 -4.19 -4.31 18.27
N LYS A 215 -3.66 -4.42 19.47
CA LYS A 215 -4.32 -3.97 20.68
C LYS A 215 -3.41 -2.95 21.36
N ILE A 216 -3.94 -1.74 21.56
CA ILE A 216 -3.28 -0.64 22.26
C ILE A 216 -4.08 -0.32 23.50
N THR A 217 -3.40 -0.17 24.62
CA THR A 217 -3.98 0.39 25.84
C THR A 217 -3.06 1.50 26.33
N GLY A 218 -3.61 2.64 26.68
CA GLY A 218 -2.81 3.80 27.08
C GLY A 218 -3.59 4.83 27.87
N HIS A 219 -2.86 5.75 28.47
CA HIS A 219 -3.40 6.88 29.24
C HIS A 219 -2.84 8.16 28.67
N PRO A 220 -3.48 8.72 27.63
CA PRO A 220 -3.11 10.04 27.12
C PRO A 220 -3.50 11.14 28.07
N LEU A 221 -2.63 12.17 28.13
CA LEU A 221 -2.84 13.42 28.85
C LEU A 221 -2.77 14.57 27.84
N THR A 222 -3.78 15.42 27.81
CA THR A 222 -3.83 16.60 26.94
C THR A 222 -3.93 17.86 27.79
N LYS A 223 -3.04 18.81 27.52
CA LYS A 223 -3.03 20.13 28.15
C LYS A 223 -3.13 21.21 27.08
N MET A 224 -4.09 22.11 27.25
CA MET A 224 -4.34 23.27 26.37
C MET A 224 -4.10 24.54 27.15
N THR A 225 -3.29 25.46 26.63
CA THR A 225 -2.98 26.74 27.31
C THR A 225 -2.85 27.89 26.32
N GLY A 226 -3.07 29.12 26.79
CA GLY A 226 -2.90 30.35 26.00
C GLY A 226 -3.98 30.59 24.95
N GLY A 227 -3.87 31.67 24.19
CA GLY A 227 -4.81 32.06 23.16
C GLY A 227 -6.26 32.07 23.65
N ILE A 228 -7.12 31.41 22.91
CA ILE A 228 -8.56 31.27 23.24
C ILE A 228 -8.81 30.44 24.52
N TYR A 229 -7.84 29.61 24.95
CA TYR A 229 -7.97 28.76 26.14
C TYR A 229 -7.56 29.46 27.45
N GLY A 230 -7.02 30.68 27.41
CA GLY A 230 -6.67 31.49 28.56
C GLY A 230 -5.78 30.77 29.56
N LYS A 231 -6.30 30.52 30.79
CA LYS A 231 -5.58 29.78 31.84
C LYS A 231 -5.37 28.30 31.50
N GLY A 232 -6.06 27.84 30.46
CA GLY A 232 -5.97 26.48 29.98
C GLY A 232 -6.82 25.48 30.73
N PHE A 233 -6.79 24.29 30.25
CA PHE A 233 -7.38 23.09 30.85
C PHE A 233 -6.50 21.88 30.58
N GLU A 234 -6.70 20.85 31.39
CA GLU A 234 -6.01 19.57 31.27
C GLU A 234 -7.02 18.45 31.46
N TYR A 235 -6.89 17.41 30.64
CA TYR A 235 -7.68 16.21 30.80
C TYR A 235 -6.86 14.96 30.49
N GLY A 236 -7.13 13.89 31.25
CA GLY A 236 -6.65 12.54 31.00
C GLY A 236 -7.78 11.65 30.49
N ASN A 237 -7.40 10.58 29.83
CA ASN A 237 -8.35 9.55 29.48
C ASN A 237 -7.70 8.16 29.41
N GLU A 238 -8.48 7.14 29.65
CA GLU A 238 -8.11 5.76 29.32
C GLU A 238 -8.47 5.53 27.85
N MET A 239 -7.50 5.10 27.06
CA MET A 239 -7.67 4.72 25.66
C MET A 239 -7.45 3.24 25.47
N LYS A 240 -8.42 2.56 24.86
CA LYS A 240 -8.28 1.19 24.38
C LYS A 240 -8.63 1.13 22.90
N GLN A 241 -7.71 0.63 22.10
CA GLN A 241 -7.93 0.44 20.67
C GLN A 241 -7.69 -1.04 20.32
N ASN A 242 -8.65 -1.62 19.63
CA ASN A 242 -8.51 -2.94 19.01
C ASN A 242 -8.69 -2.77 17.50
N LEU A 243 -7.67 -3.11 16.74
CA LEU A 243 -7.69 -3.12 15.29
C LEU A 243 -7.44 -4.53 14.81
N GLY A 244 -8.28 -4.99 13.90
CA GLY A 244 -8.09 -6.26 13.20
C GLY A 244 -8.27 -6.08 11.70
N ASN A 245 -7.36 -6.66 10.95
CA ASN A 245 -7.39 -6.69 9.49
C ASN A 245 -7.09 -8.11 9.02
N THR A 246 -7.91 -8.62 8.12
CA THR A 246 -7.69 -9.90 7.44
C THR A 246 -7.73 -9.64 5.94
N SER A 247 -6.73 -10.08 5.22
CA SER A 247 -6.71 -10.00 3.75
C SER A 247 -6.60 -11.41 3.18
N PHE A 248 -7.52 -11.74 2.29
CA PHE A 248 -7.44 -12.91 1.45
C PHE A 248 -7.31 -12.47 0.00
N ASN A 249 -6.35 -13.04 -0.71
CA ASN A 249 -6.17 -12.82 -2.13
C ASN A 249 -5.95 -14.14 -2.86
N GLY A 250 -6.41 -14.20 -4.09
CA GLY A 250 -6.19 -15.33 -4.97
C GLY A 250 -6.04 -14.87 -6.41
N SER A 251 -5.27 -15.61 -7.22
CA SER A 251 -5.19 -15.38 -8.64
C SER A 251 -5.07 -16.67 -9.42
N ILE A 252 -5.57 -16.64 -10.64
CA ILE A 252 -5.37 -17.69 -11.64
C ILE A 252 -4.85 -17.00 -12.89
N ASP A 253 -3.75 -17.50 -13.43
CA ASP A 253 -3.11 -16.98 -14.63
C ASP A 253 -2.95 -18.11 -15.65
N TYR A 254 -3.33 -17.83 -16.89
CA TYR A 254 -3.04 -18.68 -18.04
C TYR A 254 -2.08 -17.93 -18.95
N GLN A 255 -0.96 -18.58 -19.29
CA GLN A 255 0.04 -18.06 -20.23
C GLN A 255 0.15 -18.96 -21.44
N ARG A 256 0.15 -18.35 -22.64
CA ARG A 256 0.36 -19.04 -23.91
C ARG A 256 1.40 -18.32 -24.75
N PHE A 257 2.47 -19.04 -25.13
CA PHE A 257 3.43 -18.61 -26.12
C PHE A 257 2.97 -19.04 -27.51
N PHE A 258 3.13 -18.17 -28.50
CA PHE A 258 2.73 -18.41 -29.88
C PHE A 258 3.89 -18.81 -30.81
N ASN A 259 5.11 -18.75 -30.27
CA ASN A 259 6.32 -19.14 -30.99
C ASN A 259 7.29 -19.87 -30.04
N LYS A 260 8.20 -20.67 -30.63
CA LYS A 260 9.19 -21.46 -29.88
C LYS A 260 10.20 -20.59 -29.13
N GLU A 261 10.52 -19.42 -29.64
CA GLU A 261 11.41 -18.42 -29.05
C GLU A 261 10.80 -17.74 -27.82
N ARG A 262 9.49 -18.01 -27.52
CA ARG A 262 8.73 -17.46 -26.39
C ARG A 262 8.73 -15.94 -26.33
N THR A 263 8.81 -15.29 -27.50
CA THR A 263 8.81 -13.82 -27.60
C THR A 263 7.43 -13.23 -27.81
N ASN A 264 6.47 -14.03 -28.32
CA ASN A 264 5.07 -13.65 -28.52
C ASN A 264 4.20 -14.45 -27.56
N TYR A 265 3.48 -13.78 -26.69
CA TYR A 265 2.68 -14.47 -25.68
C TYR A 265 1.46 -13.66 -25.23
N LEU A 266 0.46 -14.40 -24.75
CA LEU A 266 -0.74 -13.91 -24.11
C LEU A 266 -0.73 -14.38 -22.63
N ILE A 267 -1.10 -13.47 -21.74
CA ILE A 267 -1.40 -13.80 -20.36
C ILE A 267 -2.84 -13.38 -20.08
N LEU A 268 -3.65 -14.31 -19.59
CA LEU A 268 -4.98 -14.05 -19.07
C LEU A 268 -4.92 -14.23 -17.55
N SER A 269 -5.36 -13.22 -16.82
CA SER A 269 -5.30 -13.21 -15.35
C SER A 269 -6.67 -12.88 -14.76
N TYR A 270 -7.04 -13.63 -13.74
CA TYR A 270 -8.11 -13.29 -12.83
C TYR A 270 -7.54 -13.15 -11.42
N LEU A 271 -7.84 -12.03 -10.76
CA LEU A 271 -7.46 -11.79 -9.37
C LEU A 271 -8.73 -11.53 -8.55
N PHE A 272 -8.73 -12.08 -7.37
CA PHE A 272 -9.72 -11.82 -6.33
C PHE A 272 -9.01 -11.34 -5.07
N SER A 273 -9.55 -10.31 -4.42
CA SER A 273 -9.08 -9.91 -3.09
C SER A 273 -10.24 -9.46 -2.21
N THR A 274 -10.12 -9.73 -0.92
CA THR A 274 -11.04 -9.16 0.09
C THR A 274 -10.25 -8.84 1.36
N ASN A 275 -10.59 -7.73 2.00
CA ASN A 275 -9.87 -7.20 3.15
C ASN A 275 -10.83 -6.68 4.24
N PRO A 276 -11.57 -7.58 4.92
CA PRO A 276 -12.36 -7.17 6.08
C PRO A 276 -11.45 -6.64 7.20
N SER A 277 -11.85 -5.53 7.77
CA SER A 277 -11.19 -4.92 8.93
C SER A 277 -12.22 -4.44 9.95
N HIS A 278 -11.78 -4.36 11.20
CA HIS A 278 -12.54 -3.74 12.27
C HIS A 278 -11.62 -2.90 13.15
N THR A 279 -12.19 -1.84 13.69
CA THR A 279 -11.51 -0.97 14.65
C THR A 279 -12.50 -0.61 15.74
N ASP A 280 -12.20 -0.98 16.99
CA ASP A 280 -12.96 -0.58 18.17
C ASP A 280 -12.10 0.37 18.99
N ASN A 281 -12.58 1.59 19.23
CA ASN A 281 -11.92 2.58 20.06
C ASN A 281 -12.79 2.89 21.26
N TYR A 282 -12.19 2.82 22.43
CA TYR A 282 -12.79 3.19 23.70
C TYR A 282 -12.00 4.37 24.26
N THR A 283 -12.69 5.45 24.59
CA THR A 283 -12.12 6.64 25.23
C THR A 283 -12.95 6.97 26.47
N PHE A 284 -12.35 6.82 27.64
CA PHE A 284 -12.98 7.13 28.92
C PHE A 284 -12.21 8.25 29.60
N TYR A 285 -12.86 9.38 29.83
CA TYR A 285 -12.25 10.54 30.47
C TYR A 285 -12.26 10.37 31.99
N ASP A 286 -11.09 10.36 32.62
CA ASP A 286 -10.89 10.07 34.03
C ASP A 286 -10.37 11.25 34.86
N ASP A 287 -9.74 12.22 34.23
CA ASP A 287 -9.22 13.42 34.90
C ASP A 287 -9.58 14.67 34.11
N ILE A 288 -10.58 15.42 34.57
CA ILE A 288 -11.09 16.60 33.89
C ILE A 288 -10.95 17.78 34.85
N SER A 289 -9.75 18.38 34.89
CA SER A 289 -9.51 19.56 35.69
C SER A 289 -9.76 20.86 34.89
N HIS A 290 -10.62 21.74 35.42
CA HIS A 290 -10.91 23.07 34.88
C HIS A 290 -11.59 23.14 33.49
N VAL A 291 -12.21 22.05 33.02
CA VAL A 291 -12.91 22.03 31.73
C VAL A 291 -14.36 22.47 31.92
N THR A 292 -14.61 23.76 31.75
CA THR A 292 -15.99 24.32 31.72
C THR A 292 -16.49 24.52 30.28
N ALA A 293 -15.61 24.48 29.28
CA ALA A 293 -15.91 24.82 27.89
C ALA A 293 -16.10 23.60 26.95
N LEU A 294 -15.63 22.40 27.35
CA LEU A 294 -15.73 21.21 26.52
C LEU A 294 -16.66 20.18 27.18
N GLN A 295 -17.64 19.69 26.43
CA GLN A 295 -18.41 18.51 26.83
C GLN A 295 -17.63 17.25 26.46
N LEU A 296 -16.84 16.76 27.41
CA LEU A 296 -16.10 15.51 27.26
C LEU A 296 -16.98 14.35 27.74
N ASN A 297 -17.46 13.54 26.81
CA ASN A 297 -18.25 12.36 27.09
C ASN A 297 -17.45 11.11 26.76
N ASP A 298 -17.60 10.08 27.61
CA ASP A 298 -17.05 8.76 27.29
C ASP A 298 -17.58 8.30 25.93
N LEU A 299 -16.71 7.79 25.09
CA LEU A 299 -17.00 7.45 23.71
C LEU A 299 -16.55 6.03 23.37
N LEU A 300 -17.40 5.30 22.70
CA LEU A 300 -17.08 4.04 22.06
C LEU A 300 -17.36 4.14 20.56
N SER A 301 -16.36 3.89 19.72
CA SER A 301 -16.57 3.75 18.29
C SER A 301 -16.24 2.33 17.83
N LYS A 302 -17.12 1.75 17.02
CA LYS A 302 -16.96 0.42 16.40
C LYS A 302 -17.07 0.60 14.89
N SER A 303 -15.97 0.44 14.16
CA SER A 303 -15.93 0.54 12.71
C SER A 303 -15.63 -0.82 12.09
N LYS A 304 -16.40 -1.19 11.09
CA LYS A 304 -16.18 -2.37 10.26
C LYS A 304 -16.11 -1.96 8.81
N MET A 305 -15.04 -2.36 8.14
CA MET A 305 -14.86 -2.10 6.71
C MET A 305 -14.63 -3.42 5.99
N ARG A 306 -15.07 -3.50 4.75
CA ARG A 306 -14.81 -4.64 3.87
C ARG A 306 -14.67 -4.17 2.44
N GLY A 307 -13.46 -4.32 1.89
CA GLY A 307 -13.20 -4.21 0.46
C GLY A 307 -13.29 -5.60 -0.21
N THR A 308 -13.86 -5.65 -1.40
CA THR A 308 -13.84 -6.84 -2.26
C THR A 308 -13.55 -6.37 -3.68
N GLU A 309 -12.57 -6.99 -4.34
CA GLU A 309 -12.14 -6.63 -5.68
C GLU A 309 -12.01 -7.88 -6.55
N HIS A 310 -12.54 -7.78 -7.76
CA HIS A 310 -12.38 -8.72 -8.86
C HIS A 310 -11.65 -8.01 -9.99
N THR A 311 -10.53 -8.55 -10.43
CA THR A 311 -9.75 -8.01 -11.55
C THR A 311 -9.64 -9.05 -12.65
N PHE A 312 -10.00 -8.68 -13.86
CA PHE A 312 -9.79 -9.45 -15.09
C PHE A 312 -8.78 -8.69 -15.95
N GLN A 313 -7.72 -9.35 -16.40
CA GLN A 313 -6.68 -8.73 -17.20
C GLN A 313 -6.26 -9.66 -18.34
N ALA A 314 -6.04 -9.07 -19.52
CA ALA A 314 -5.49 -9.73 -20.69
C ALA A 314 -4.31 -8.90 -21.20
N ASP A 315 -3.12 -9.50 -21.26
CA ASP A 315 -1.88 -8.87 -21.70
C ASP A 315 -1.31 -9.64 -22.88
N PHE A 316 -1.09 -8.95 -23.99
CA PHE A 316 -0.45 -9.54 -25.16
C PHE A 316 0.87 -8.84 -25.48
N THR A 317 1.91 -9.63 -25.64
CA THR A 317 3.22 -9.17 -26.06
C THR A 317 3.52 -9.69 -27.45
N HIS A 318 3.91 -8.81 -28.35
CA HIS A 318 4.31 -9.12 -29.72
C HIS A 318 5.69 -8.54 -30.02
N SER A 319 6.61 -9.41 -30.37
CA SER A 319 7.96 -9.02 -30.82
C SER A 319 7.92 -8.70 -32.31
N LEU A 320 8.08 -7.41 -32.64
CA LEU A 320 8.16 -6.95 -34.06
C LEU A 320 9.51 -7.34 -34.68
N SER A 321 10.57 -7.33 -33.87
CA SER A 321 11.93 -7.71 -34.25
C SER A 321 12.71 -8.12 -33.02
N ALA A 322 13.97 -8.49 -33.17
CA ALA A 322 14.88 -8.74 -32.05
C ALA A 322 15.07 -7.53 -31.12
N THR A 323 14.81 -6.32 -31.62
CA THR A 323 15.02 -5.07 -30.88
C THR A 323 13.75 -4.29 -30.60
N GLN A 324 12.59 -4.73 -31.10
CA GLN A 324 11.34 -4.00 -30.94
C GLN A 324 10.21 -4.90 -30.45
N ARG A 325 9.42 -4.39 -29.48
CA ARG A 325 8.32 -5.11 -28.86
C ARG A 325 7.11 -4.19 -28.69
N LEU A 326 5.93 -4.72 -28.94
CA LEU A 326 4.64 -4.14 -28.61
C LEU A 326 4.01 -4.91 -27.45
N ASN A 327 3.55 -4.21 -26.45
CA ASN A 327 2.72 -4.72 -25.37
C ASN A 327 1.37 -4.01 -25.43
N PHE A 328 0.28 -4.73 -25.35
CA PHE A 328 -1.03 -4.14 -25.24
C PHE A 328 -1.93 -5.05 -24.42
N GLY A 329 -2.91 -4.47 -23.80
CA GLY A 329 -3.82 -5.21 -22.96
C GLY A 329 -5.03 -4.42 -22.53
N ALA A 330 -5.92 -5.15 -21.88
CA ALA A 330 -7.12 -4.62 -21.28
C ALA A 330 -7.26 -5.15 -19.85
N LYS A 331 -7.87 -4.32 -18.99
CA LYS A 331 -8.09 -4.65 -17.60
C LYS A 331 -9.45 -4.14 -17.16
N TYR A 332 -10.20 -4.98 -16.45
CA TYR A 332 -11.45 -4.60 -15.80
C TYR A 332 -11.35 -4.88 -14.30
N ILE A 333 -11.68 -3.88 -13.50
CA ILE A 333 -11.70 -3.97 -12.05
C ILE A 333 -13.11 -3.67 -11.56
N ALA A 334 -13.69 -4.61 -10.82
CA ALA A 334 -14.93 -4.41 -10.08
C ALA A 334 -14.61 -4.39 -8.59
N ARG A 335 -14.78 -3.24 -7.94
CA ARG A 335 -14.47 -3.00 -6.54
C ARG A 335 -15.72 -2.62 -5.76
N ILE A 336 -15.92 -3.24 -4.62
CA ILE A 336 -16.99 -2.92 -3.68
C ILE A 336 -16.38 -2.70 -2.32
N ASN A 337 -16.55 -1.50 -1.77
CA ASN A 337 -16.15 -1.16 -0.41
C ASN A 337 -17.42 -0.90 0.41
N ARG A 338 -17.50 -1.51 1.60
CA ARG A 338 -18.56 -1.26 2.57
C ARG A 338 -17.91 -0.77 3.85
N SER A 339 -18.51 0.23 4.46
CA SER A 339 -18.11 0.76 5.76
C SER A 339 -19.33 0.88 6.64
N ASN A 340 -19.21 0.42 7.87
CA ASN A 340 -20.21 0.58 8.92
C ASN A 340 -19.46 1.07 10.18
N SER A 341 -19.65 2.35 10.50
CA SER A 341 -19.03 3.00 11.65
C SER A 341 -20.14 3.42 12.62
N ARG A 342 -20.11 2.85 13.82
CA ARG A 342 -21.08 3.10 14.88
C ARG A 342 -20.42 3.77 16.06
N TYR A 343 -21.00 4.87 16.50
CA TYR A 343 -20.59 5.64 17.67
C TYR A 343 -21.61 5.45 18.77
N TYR A 344 -21.13 5.30 20.00
CA TYR A 344 -21.96 5.13 21.20
C TYR A 344 -21.51 6.12 22.23
N ASP A 345 -22.46 6.90 22.76
CA ASP A 345 -22.26 7.68 23.97
C ASP A 345 -22.29 6.72 25.16
N VAL A 346 -21.34 6.82 26.07
CA VAL A 346 -21.21 5.94 27.21
C VAL A 346 -21.53 6.73 28.48
N ALA A 347 -22.56 6.30 29.19
CA ALA A 347 -22.97 6.94 30.46
C ALA A 347 -22.02 6.51 31.61
N ALA A 348 -22.09 7.21 32.73
CA ALA A 348 -21.26 6.96 33.91
C ALA A 348 -21.45 5.52 34.49
N ASP A 349 -22.63 4.94 34.30
CA ASP A 349 -22.91 3.53 34.66
C ASP A 349 -22.44 2.51 33.61
N LYS A 350 -21.68 2.98 32.58
CA LYS A 350 -21.19 2.22 31.43
C LYS A 350 -22.28 1.73 30.47
N THR A 351 -23.49 2.30 30.53
CA THR A 351 -24.53 2.03 29.53
C THR A 351 -24.13 2.65 28.19
N GLU A 352 -24.08 1.82 27.13
CA GLU A 352 -23.78 2.25 25.75
C GLU A 352 -25.07 2.62 25.03
N THR A 353 -25.18 3.87 24.56
CA THR A 353 -26.31 4.36 23.76
C THR A 353 -25.83 4.70 22.38
N LEU A 354 -26.42 4.09 21.34
CA LEU A 354 -26.06 4.40 19.95
C LEU A 354 -26.31 5.88 19.65
N ASN A 355 -25.29 6.55 19.12
CA ASN A 355 -25.38 7.91 18.62
C ASN A 355 -25.56 7.89 17.09
N PRO A 356 -26.82 7.98 16.59
CA PRO A 356 -27.08 7.92 15.15
C PRO A 356 -26.53 9.10 14.38
N ALA A 357 -26.34 10.26 15.06
CA ALA A 357 -25.84 11.46 14.42
C ALA A 357 -24.35 11.33 14.03
N ASN A 358 -23.59 10.53 14.77
CA ASN A 358 -22.19 10.27 14.51
C ASN A 358 -21.96 8.91 13.83
N SER A 359 -23.01 8.09 13.66
CA SER A 359 -22.91 6.78 13.01
C SER A 359 -23.16 6.87 11.53
N MET A 360 -22.43 6.08 10.74
CA MET A 360 -22.50 6.10 9.29
C MET A 360 -22.33 4.70 8.69
N GLU A 361 -23.16 4.38 7.70
CA GLU A 361 -23.01 3.18 6.89
C GLU A 361 -23.12 3.55 5.41
N TYR A 362 -22.10 3.13 4.63
CA TYR A 362 -22.11 3.35 3.19
C TYR A 362 -21.55 2.17 2.40
N LYS A 363 -21.96 2.11 1.13
CA LYS A 363 -21.44 1.21 0.12
C LYS A 363 -20.89 2.02 -1.05
N ASN A 364 -19.60 1.86 -1.35
CA ASN A 364 -18.96 2.38 -2.56
C ASN A 364 -18.75 1.26 -3.56
N THR A 365 -19.24 1.43 -4.78
CA THR A 365 -19.07 0.52 -5.91
C THR A 365 -18.28 1.25 -6.99
N GLN A 366 -17.12 0.71 -7.39
CA GLN A 366 -16.25 1.31 -8.38
C GLN A 366 -15.93 0.27 -9.46
N ASN A 367 -16.23 0.61 -10.71
CA ASN A 367 -15.88 -0.17 -11.89
C ASN A 367 -14.87 0.62 -12.70
N ILE A 368 -13.76 -0.01 -13.08
CA ILE A 368 -12.70 0.60 -13.87
C ILE A 368 -12.43 -0.28 -15.08
N LEU A 369 -12.61 0.28 -16.27
CA LEU A 369 -12.21 -0.34 -17.52
C LEU A 369 -10.98 0.39 -18.06
N ALA A 370 -9.93 -0.36 -18.35
CA ALA A 370 -8.68 0.18 -18.86
C ALA A 370 -8.22 -0.57 -20.11
N ALA A 371 -7.63 0.18 -21.03
CA ALA A 371 -6.90 -0.36 -22.17
C ALA A 371 -5.54 0.35 -22.28
N TYR A 372 -4.51 -0.38 -22.68
CA TYR A 372 -3.19 0.20 -22.83
C TYR A 372 -2.44 -0.35 -24.04
N ALA A 373 -1.51 0.46 -24.55
CA ALA A 373 -0.53 0.07 -25.54
C ALA A 373 0.83 0.66 -25.18
N GLU A 374 1.89 -0.13 -25.35
CA GLU A 374 3.27 0.26 -25.07
C GLU A 374 4.19 -0.31 -26.13
N TRP A 375 5.02 0.54 -26.72
CA TRP A 375 6.08 0.15 -27.60
C TRP A 375 7.43 0.32 -26.93
N LYS A 376 8.30 -0.71 -27.04
CA LYS A 376 9.69 -0.68 -26.59
C LYS A 376 10.61 -0.95 -27.78
N GLY A 377 11.65 -0.13 -27.92
CA GLY A 377 12.64 -0.28 -28.97
C GLY A 377 14.06 -0.06 -28.47
N ASN A 378 15.01 -0.88 -28.97
CA ASN A 378 16.43 -0.74 -28.72
C ASN A 378 17.17 -0.58 -30.04
N PHE A 379 17.81 0.60 -30.23
CA PHE A 379 18.50 0.98 -31.46
C PHE A 379 19.97 1.26 -31.13
N GLY A 380 20.80 0.23 -31.17
CA GLY A 380 22.20 0.32 -30.79
C GLY A 380 22.36 0.75 -29.32
N LYS A 381 22.79 1.98 -29.10
CA LYS A 381 22.98 2.56 -27.76
C LYS A 381 21.73 3.24 -27.18
N ILE A 382 20.66 3.33 -27.96
CA ILE A 382 19.43 4.04 -27.58
C ILE A 382 18.36 3.03 -27.24
N GLY A 383 17.82 3.09 -26.03
CA GLY A 383 16.61 2.42 -25.59
C GLY A 383 15.44 3.39 -25.52
N THR A 384 14.28 3.00 -26.01
CA THR A 384 13.07 3.83 -26.03
C THR A 384 11.86 3.05 -25.52
N MET A 385 10.94 3.73 -24.85
CA MET A 385 9.62 3.23 -24.48
C MET A 385 8.60 4.35 -24.67
N LEU A 386 7.51 4.06 -25.34
CA LEU A 386 6.33 4.92 -25.46
C LEU A 386 5.10 4.11 -25.08
N GLY A 387 4.35 4.61 -24.16
CA GLY A 387 3.15 3.93 -23.67
C GLY A 387 2.02 4.90 -23.39
N THR A 388 0.82 4.42 -23.54
CA THR A 388 -0.39 5.12 -23.13
C THR A 388 -1.41 4.16 -22.59
N ARG A 389 -2.17 4.62 -21.60
CA ARG A 389 -3.26 3.90 -20.97
C ARG A 389 -4.47 4.82 -20.88
N TYR A 390 -5.63 4.31 -21.24
CA TYR A 390 -6.90 4.97 -20.99
C TYR A 390 -7.64 4.22 -19.92
N GLU A 391 -8.17 4.94 -18.92
CA GLU A 391 -9.02 4.38 -17.87
C GLU A 391 -10.34 5.14 -17.84
N GLN A 392 -11.45 4.38 -17.91
CA GLN A 392 -12.78 4.86 -17.63
C GLN A 392 -13.21 4.31 -16.27
N THR A 393 -13.61 5.19 -15.36
CA THR A 393 -14.07 4.84 -14.02
C THR A 393 -15.52 5.25 -13.85
N TRP A 394 -16.31 4.36 -13.29
CA TRP A 394 -17.67 4.62 -12.82
C TRP A 394 -17.70 4.32 -11.34
N GLU A 395 -18.04 5.30 -10.54
CA GLU A 395 -18.11 5.21 -9.10
C GLU A 395 -19.48 5.60 -8.60
N LYS A 396 -20.03 4.78 -7.71
CA LYS A 396 -21.34 4.98 -7.09
C LYS A 396 -21.24 4.78 -5.61
N VAL A 397 -21.58 5.82 -4.85
CA VAL A 397 -21.62 5.79 -3.39
C VAL A 397 -23.07 5.89 -2.94
N LYS A 398 -23.45 4.97 -2.05
CA LYS A 398 -24.76 4.95 -1.39
C LYS A 398 -24.59 4.97 0.11
N PHE A 399 -25.26 5.89 0.76
CA PHE A 399 -25.33 5.96 2.21
C PHE A 399 -26.58 5.22 2.69
N GLU A 400 -26.37 4.13 3.44
CA GLU A 400 -27.46 3.30 3.98
C GLU A 400 -27.92 3.82 5.34
N GLN A 401 -27.02 4.50 6.09
CA GLN A 401 -27.28 5.12 7.38
C GLN A 401 -26.35 6.32 7.60
N GLY A 402 -26.85 7.37 8.27
CA GLY A 402 -26.09 8.59 8.57
C GLY A 402 -26.45 9.74 7.64
N LYS A 403 -25.73 10.86 7.81
CA LYS A 403 -25.98 12.10 7.05
C LYS A 403 -25.00 12.21 5.89
N GLY A 404 -25.23 11.47 4.83
CA GLY A 404 -24.50 11.60 3.57
C GLY A 404 -25.48 11.50 2.42
N ASP A 405 -25.24 12.21 1.34
CA ASP A 405 -26.03 12.11 0.12
C ASP A 405 -25.41 11.11 -0.83
N ASP A 406 -26.26 10.28 -1.46
CA ASP A 406 -25.81 9.39 -2.52
C ASP A 406 -25.21 10.20 -3.67
N PHE A 407 -24.10 9.74 -4.22
CA PHE A 407 -23.52 10.38 -5.39
C PHE A 407 -22.91 9.36 -6.36
N ASP A 408 -22.88 9.76 -7.64
CA ASP A 408 -22.25 9.02 -8.73
C ASP A 408 -21.15 9.89 -9.35
N LYS A 409 -20.01 9.29 -9.72
CA LYS A 409 -18.88 9.95 -10.40
C LYS A 409 -18.43 9.13 -11.59
N ASP A 410 -18.20 9.83 -12.71
CA ASP A 410 -17.61 9.29 -13.92
C ASP A 410 -16.37 10.06 -14.31
N TYR A 411 -15.28 9.38 -14.62
CA TYR A 411 -14.12 10.06 -15.18
C TYR A 411 -13.30 9.18 -16.13
N GLY A 412 -12.94 9.78 -17.26
CA GLY A 412 -12.01 9.20 -18.23
C GLY A 412 -10.65 9.86 -18.13
N ASN A 413 -9.59 9.04 -18.05
CA ASN A 413 -8.22 9.54 -17.94
C ASN A 413 -7.32 8.89 -18.97
N LEU A 414 -6.60 9.71 -19.76
CA LEU A 414 -5.51 9.26 -20.60
C LEU A 414 -4.20 9.46 -19.85
N VAL A 415 -3.41 8.40 -19.71
CA VAL A 415 -2.20 8.32 -18.87
C VAL A 415 -1.01 7.94 -19.75
N PRO A 416 -0.29 8.94 -20.31
CA PRO A 416 0.88 8.70 -21.13
C PRO A 416 2.12 8.41 -20.28
N SER A 417 3.06 7.64 -20.86
CA SER A 417 4.40 7.40 -20.34
C SER A 417 5.40 7.31 -21.49
N ALA A 418 6.60 7.82 -21.26
CA ALA A 418 7.68 7.77 -22.24
C ALA A 418 9.02 7.64 -21.55
N SER A 419 9.97 6.95 -22.16
CA SER A 419 11.35 6.97 -21.72
C SER A 419 12.30 6.87 -22.91
N ILE A 420 13.45 7.52 -22.78
CA ILE A 420 14.59 7.37 -23.66
C ILE A 420 15.83 7.18 -22.81
N SER A 421 16.68 6.26 -23.18
CA SER A 421 17.95 6.00 -22.51
C SER A 421 19.08 5.90 -23.53
N TYR A 422 20.26 6.33 -23.14
CA TYR A 422 21.47 6.29 -23.95
C TYR A 422 22.61 5.63 -23.18
N ALA A 423 23.13 4.53 -23.72
CA ALA A 423 24.32 3.86 -23.20
C ALA A 423 25.58 4.62 -23.66
N ILE A 424 26.12 5.47 -22.80
CA ILE A 424 27.30 6.30 -23.09
C ILE A 424 28.51 5.40 -23.30
N ALA A 425 28.76 4.52 -22.32
CA ALA A 425 29.86 3.55 -22.31
C ALA A 425 29.41 2.29 -21.53
N PRO A 426 30.19 1.20 -21.55
CA PRO A 426 29.93 0.06 -20.67
C PRO A 426 29.83 0.50 -19.21
N GLY A 427 28.70 0.18 -18.57
CA GLY A 427 28.39 0.60 -17.22
C GLY A 427 27.91 2.05 -17.04
N MET A 428 27.85 2.88 -18.10
CA MET A 428 27.37 4.27 -18.05
C MET A 428 26.09 4.42 -18.87
N ASN A 429 25.02 4.89 -18.24
CA ASN A 429 23.73 5.10 -18.87
C ASN A 429 23.12 6.44 -18.43
N LEU A 430 22.59 7.19 -19.39
CA LEU A 430 21.79 8.39 -19.16
C LEU A 430 20.39 8.14 -19.69
N GLY A 431 19.37 8.41 -18.89
CA GLY A 431 17.97 8.25 -19.27
C GLY A 431 17.15 9.47 -18.91
N VAL A 432 16.11 9.71 -19.71
CA VAL A 432 15.04 10.66 -19.39
C VAL A 432 13.73 9.89 -19.47
N ASN A 433 12.90 10.02 -18.47
CA ASN A 433 11.57 9.41 -18.44
C ASN A 433 10.51 10.44 -18.05
N TYR A 434 9.33 10.26 -18.60
CA TYR A 434 8.14 10.99 -18.29
C TYR A 434 7.02 10.00 -17.97
N SER A 435 6.29 10.25 -16.89
CA SER A 435 5.06 9.52 -16.56
C SER A 435 4.01 10.47 -16.01
N MET A 436 2.77 10.24 -16.40
CA MET A 436 1.61 10.81 -15.75
C MET A 436 0.98 9.76 -14.88
N ARG A 437 0.50 10.16 -13.70
CA ARG A 437 -0.22 9.31 -12.75
C ARG A 437 -1.45 10.03 -12.24
N ILE A 438 -2.42 9.26 -11.79
CA ILE A 438 -3.66 9.79 -11.23
C ILE A 438 -3.80 9.38 -9.77
N THR A 439 -4.47 10.25 -8.99
CA THR A 439 -4.94 9.92 -7.65
C THR A 439 -6.43 10.25 -7.59
N ARG A 440 -7.25 9.23 -7.36
CA ARG A 440 -8.69 9.42 -7.17
C ARG A 440 -8.94 9.90 -5.76
N PRO A 441 -9.84 10.87 -5.54
CA PRO A 441 -10.24 11.24 -4.20
C PRO A 441 -10.81 10.03 -3.47
N GLY A 442 -10.29 9.76 -2.28
CA GLY A 442 -10.87 8.71 -1.43
C GLY A 442 -12.21 9.14 -0.86
N ILE A 443 -13.04 8.17 -0.46
CA ILE A 443 -14.37 8.43 0.12
C ILE A 443 -14.33 9.40 1.30
N THR A 444 -13.26 9.39 2.10
CA THR A 444 -13.08 10.32 3.24
C THR A 444 -13.02 11.78 2.78
N TYR A 445 -12.40 12.05 1.62
CA TYR A 445 -12.32 13.40 1.06
C TYR A 445 -13.61 13.81 0.33
N LEU A 446 -14.37 12.82 -0.17
CA LEU A 446 -15.63 13.07 -0.88
C LEU A 446 -16.85 13.09 0.05
N ASN A 447 -16.74 12.56 1.26
CA ASN A 447 -17.86 12.44 2.19
C ASN A 447 -18.23 13.80 2.80
N PRO A 448 -19.40 14.38 2.51
CA PRO A 448 -19.82 15.66 3.04
C PRO A 448 -20.28 15.58 4.51
N TYR A 449 -20.31 14.39 5.10
CA TYR A 449 -20.70 14.19 6.48
C TYR A 449 -19.75 14.94 7.43
N VAL A 450 -20.32 15.72 8.35
CA VAL A 450 -19.57 16.44 9.37
C VAL A 450 -19.31 15.49 10.56
N ASP A 451 -18.08 15.00 10.66
CA ASP A 451 -17.63 14.18 11.80
C ASP A 451 -17.37 15.09 13.01
N ARG A 452 -18.10 14.88 14.08
CA ARG A 452 -18.00 15.56 15.38
C ARG A 452 -17.56 14.61 16.50
N SER A 453 -16.95 13.49 16.17
CA SER A 453 -16.45 12.50 17.16
C SER A 453 -15.32 13.05 18.02
N ASN A 454 -14.58 14.05 17.52
CA ASN A 454 -13.60 14.77 18.30
C ASN A 454 -14.24 16.06 18.88
N PRO A 455 -14.31 16.22 20.21
CA PRO A 455 -14.93 17.38 20.83
C PRO A 455 -14.22 18.72 20.53
N THR A 456 -12.96 18.67 20.07
CA THR A 456 -12.15 19.84 19.76
C THR A 456 -11.94 20.07 18.25
N ALA A 457 -12.45 19.17 17.40
CA ALA A 457 -12.28 19.28 15.96
C ALA A 457 -13.46 18.62 15.23
N ILE A 458 -13.90 19.23 14.14
CA ILE A 458 -14.83 18.63 13.18
C ILE A 458 -14.10 18.41 11.86
N SER A 459 -14.54 17.42 11.10
CA SER A 459 -14.01 17.17 9.75
C SER A 459 -15.11 16.82 8.78
N TYR A 460 -14.95 17.23 7.53
CA TYR A 460 -15.88 16.90 6.44
C TYR A 460 -15.15 16.96 5.09
N GLY A 461 -15.69 16.27 4.11
CA GLY A 461 -15.14 16.21 2.75
C GLY A 461 -15.88 17.11 1.77
N ASN A 462 -15.38 17.15 0.53
CA ASN A 462 -15.95 17.88 -0.58
C ASN A 462 -16.28 16.94 -1.72
N THR A 463 -17.56 16.80 -2.08
CA THR A 463 -18.03 15.96 -3.18
C THR A 463 -17.61 16.45 -4.57
N ASP A 464 -17.16 17.71 -4.71
CA ASP A 464 -16.79 18.30 -6.00
C ASP A 464 -15.32 18.02 -6.39
N LEU A 465 -14.58 17.32 -5.56
CA LEU A 465 -13.20 16.95 -5.88
C LEU A 465 -13.13 16.09 -7.15
N ASP A 466 -12.14 16.39 -7.99
CA ASP A 466 -11.84 15.65 -9.21
C ASP A 466 -10.53 14.87 -9.06
N VAL A 467 -10.21 14.03 -10.04
CA VAL A 467 -9.01 13.22 -10.11
C VAL A 467 -7.77 14.12 -10.21
N VAL A 468 -6.83 13.91 -9.30
CA VAL A 468 -5.52 14.58 -9.34
C VAL A 468 -4.67 13.95 -10.43
N LYS A 469 -4.05 14.80 -11.28
CA LYS A 469 -3.14 14.40 -12.35
C LYS A 469 -1.73 14.88 -12.01
N SER A 470 -0.86 13.93 -11.71
CA SER A 470 0.54 14.20 -11.34
C SER A 470 1.45 13.84 -12.49
N HIS A 471 2.29 14.77 -12.86
CA HIS A 471 3.28 14.62 -13.94
C HIS A 471 4.68 14.57 -13.35
N GLN A 472 5.48 13.61 -13.78
CA GLN A 472 6.84 13.41 -13.31
C GLN A 472 7.79 13.30 -14.51
N VAL A 473 8.81 14.13 -14.53
CA VAL A 473 9.95 14.05 -15.47
C VAL A 473 11.19 13.75 -14.65
N ASN A 474 11.91 12.70 -14.99
CA ASN A 474 13.16 12.35 -14.32
C ASN A 474 14.28 12.18 -15.34
N MET A 475 15.44 12.74 -15.03
CA MET A 475 16.69 12.45 -15.69
C MET A 475 17.53 11.58 -14.74
N VAL A 476 17.93 10.40 -15.24
CA VAL A 476 18.64 9.39 -14.44
C VAL A 476 19.99 9.12 -15.08
N PHE A 477 21.04 9.33 -14.31
CA PHE A 477 22.40 8.96 -14.69
C PHE A 477 22.86 7.81 -13.80
N ASN A 478 23.27 6.70 -14.42
CA ASN A 478 23.82 5.54 -13.72
C ASN A 478 25.24 5.27 -14.20
N TYR A 479 26.14 5.10 -13.25
CA TYR A 479 27.47 4.61 -13.48
C TYR A 479 27.74 3.38 -12.60
N TYR A 480 28.08 2.28 -13.23
CA TYR A 480 28.42 1.03 -12.56
C TYR A 480 29.86 0.63 -12.87
N ASN A 481 30.61 0.45 -11.84
CA ASN A 481 31.95 -0.11 -11.85
C ASN A 481 32.08 -1.09 -10.68
N PRO A 482 32.85 -2.21 -10.76
CA PRO A 482 32.99 -3.16 -9.66
C PRO A 482 33.41 -2.56 -8.31
N ARG A 483 34.01 -1.37 -8.31
CA ARG A 483 34.48 -0.66 -7.11
C ARG A 483 33.55 0.47 -6.66
N PHE A 484 32.66 0.95 -7.54
CA PHE A 484 31.87 2.13 -7.29
C PHE A 484 30.59 2.14 -8.08
N ILE A 485 29.48 2.42 -7.43
CA ILE A 485 28.16 2.57 -8.03
C ILE A 485 27.69 3.99 -7.76
N LEU A 486 27.36 4.73 -8.82
CA LEU A 486 26.74 6.05 -8.71
C LEU A 486 25.40 6.00 -9.47
N SER A 487 24.33 6.35 -8.77
CA SER A 487 23.02 6.59 -9.37
C SER A 487 22.56 7.99 -8.98
N THR A 488 22.32 8.84 -9.94
CA THR A 488 21.86 10.22 -9.72
C THR A 488 20.57 10.42 -10.47
N THR A 489 19.56 10.94 -9.79
CA THR A 489 18.27 11.28 -10.38
C THR A 489 17.98 12.75 -10.14
N LEU A 490 17.70 13.47 -11.21
CA LEU A 490 17.14 14.82 -11.17
C LEU A 490 15.69 14.71 -11.59
N GLY A 491 14.77 15.01 -10.67
CA GLY A 491 13.34 14.90 -10.90
C GLY A 491 12.64 16.25 -10.85
N TYR A 492 11.67 16.44 -11.73
CA TYR A 492 10.74 17.56 -11.70
C TYR A 492 9.31 17.01 -11.75
N GLY A 493 8.55 17.29 -10.70
CA GLY A 493 7.15 16.90 -10.59
C GLY A 493 6.25 18.10 -10.52
N PHE A 494 5.11 18.04 -11.19
CA PHE A 494 4.06 19.05 -11.07
C PHE A 494 2.70 18.38 -11.08
N CYS A 495 1.78 19.02 -10.41
CA CYS A 495 0.42 18.53 -10.22
C CYS A 495 -0.53 19.72 -10.32
N ASN A 496 -1.55 19.59 -11.12
CA ASN A 496 -2.69 20.48 -11.12
C ASN A 496 -3.78 19.81 -10.28
N ASN A 497 -4.54 20.56 -9.53
CA ASN A 497 -5.71 20.03 -8.83
C ASN A 497 -5.35 19.05 -7.68
N GLN A 498 -4.30 19.39 -6.92
CA GLN A 498 -3.91 18.62 -5.74
C GLN A 498 -4.99 18.73 -4.66
N ILE A 499 -5.31 17.59 -4.04
CA ILE A 499 -6.20 17.55 -2.89
C ILE A 499 -5.39 17.98 -1.68
N GLU A 500 -5.84 19.04 -1.03
CA GLU A 500 -5.24 19.56 0.19
C GLU A 500 -6.27 19.59 1.31
N GLN A 501 -5.82 19.24 2.50
CA GLN A 501 -6.58 19.43 3.71
C GLN A 501 -6.12 20.71 4.39
N TYR A 502 -7.04 21.59 4.67
CA TYR A 502 -6.75 22.78 5.46
C TYR A 502 -7.62 22.80 6.72
N SER A 503 -7.11 23.42 7.76
CA SER A 503 -7.80 23.52 9.04
C SER A 503 -7.97 25.00 9.40
N PHE A 504 -9.12 25.32 9.92
CA PHE A 504 -9.44 26.67 10.44
C PHE A 504 -10.25 26.55 11.73
N ILE A 505 -10.23 27.61 12.53
CA ILE A 505 -11.03 27.69 13.74
C ILE A 505 -12.30 28.45 13.38
N ASP A 506 -13.44 27.83 13.63
CA ASP A 506 -14.76 28.45 13.39
C ASP A 506 -15.21 29.36 14.54
N ALA A 507 -16.42 29.92 14.42
CA ALA A 507 -17.00 30.79 15.43
C ALA A 507 -17.27 30.10 16.78
N ASP A 508 -17.38 28.79 16.78
CA ASP A 508 -17.58 27.94 17.98
C ASP A 508 -16.27 27.49 18.60
N ASN A 509 -15.12 27.98 18.11
CA ASN A 509 -13.76 27.65 18.50
C ASN A 509 -13.41 26.15 18.26
N LEU A 510 -14.05 25.49 17.29
CA LEU A 510 -13.71 24.15 16.84
C LEU A 510 -12.71 24.21 15.70
N LEU A 511 -11.75 23.30 15.72
CA LEU A 511 -10.82 23.10 14.61
C LEU A 511 -11.55 22.34 13.49
N ASN A 512 -11.63 22.94 12.31
CA ASN A 512 -12.24 22.37 11.11
C ASN A 512 -11.19 21.96 10.09
#